data_c74b3de1d8586c505064f8e0370bf3d9
#
_entry.id   c74b3de1d8586c505064f8e0370bf3d9
#
_cell.length_a   1.000
_cell.length_b   1.000
_cell.length_c   1.000
_cell.angle_alpha   90.00
_cell.angle_beta   90.00
_cell.angle_gamma   90.00
#
_symmetry.space_group_name_H-M   'P 1'
#
loop_
_entity.id
_entity.type
_entity.pdbx_description
1 polymer ?
#
loop_
_entity_poly.entity_id
_entity_poly.type
_entity_poly.pdbx_seq_one_letter_code
_entity_poly.pdbx_strand_id
1 'polypeptide(L)'
;MSTPSSLQLQEWIALYFDYLRHERRLSPRTLESYKRDLKAAMAWLEQQQLTRWEEITQNHIRHYIATRHRVGLAAKSLHRELSSLRGLFNFLIREQQLDSNPALGVRAPKVRRKLPVTLDPDQVNRLLDISDDSPVAVRDRAIMELFYSSGLRLAELVNLNLQDIDLKEQLVEVTGKGAKARRLPVGKIAKQALEQWLAIRPQMATEDEIALFVGVRGRRINRSTIQRQLHSWSIAQGTPRNVHPHLLRHSFATHLLESSGDLRAVQELLGHANISTTQIYTHLDFQHLADVYDRAHPRAKKKRD
;
A
#
# COMPACT_ATOMS: atom_id res chain seq x y z
N MET A 1 0.36 38.80 -32.85
CA MET A 1 1.23 37.75 -32.36
C MET A 1 0.77 37.40 -30.97
N SER A 2 0.00 36.32 -30.87
CA SER A 2 -0.62 35.90 -29.61
C SER A 2 0.43 35.36 -28.67
N THR A 3 0.50 35.89 -27.46
CA THR A 3 1.32 35.39 -26.33
C THR A 3 1.00 33.92 -26.11
N PRO A 4 2.00 33.01 -26.10
CA PRO A 4 1.78 31.62 -25.68
C PRO A 4 1.53 31.64 -24.18
N SER A 5 0.27 31.44 -23.83
CA SER A 5 -0.23 31.60 -22.49
C SER A 5 -0.03 30.35 -21.62
N SER A 6 -0.19 30.50 -20.31
CA SER A 6 -0.27 29.43 -19.30
C SER A 6 -1.22 28.27 -19.68
N LEU A 7 -2.14 28.48 -20.60
CA LEU A 7 -2.98 27.47 -21.23
C LEU A 7 -2.16 26.36 -21.91
N GLN A 8 -1.08 26.72 -22.59
CA GLN A 8 -0.21 25.75 -23.28
C GLN A 8 0.48 24.77 -22.33
N LEU A 9 0.91 25.23 -21.15
CA LEU A 9 1.50 24.35 -20.14
C LEU A 9 0.48 23.37 -19.57
N GLN A 10 -0.77 23.80 -19.36
CA GLN A 10 -1.84 22.95 -18.80
C GLN A 10 -2.33 21.90 -19.80
N GLU A 11 -2.39 22.23 -21.07
CA GLU A 11 -2.77 21.28 -22.14
C GLU A 11 -1.77 20.11 -22.22
N TRP A 12 -0.47 20.40 -22.19
CA TRP A 12 0.57 19.37 -22.18
C TRP A 12 0.51 18.47 -20.94
N ILE A 13 0.16 19.03 -19.79
CA ILE A 13 -0.06 18.24 -18.57
C ILE A 13 -1.27 17.32 -18.73
N ALA A 14 -2.35 17.77 -19.36
CA ALA A 14 -3.52 16.94 -19.63
C ALA A 14 -3.16 15.75 -20.55
N LEU A 15 -2.46 16.01 -21.65
CA LEU A 15 -1.94 14.99 -22.58
C LEU A 15 -1.01 14.00 -21.87
N TYR A 16 -0.13 14.50 -21.01
CA TYR A 16 0.74 13.65 -20.20
C TYR A 16 -0.05 12.71 -19.28
N PHE A 17 -1.12 13.19 -18.62
CA PHE A 17 -1.96 12.32 -17.80
C PHE A 17 -2.73 11.30 -18.63
N ASP A 18 -3.15 11.62 -19.83
CA ASP A 18 -3.78 10.65 -20.74
C ASP A 18 -2.77 9.58 -21.19
N TYR A 19 -1.54 9.96 -21.52
CA TYR A 19 -0.44 9.04 -21.77
C TYR A 19 -0.18 8.12 -20.56
N LEU A 20 -0.10 8.67 -19.35
CA LEU A 20 0.14 7.88 -18.13
C LEU A 20 -1.03 6.90 -17.85
N ARG A 21 -2.26 7.29 -18.19
CA ARG A 21 -3.46 6.47 -17.99
C ARG A 21 -3.58 5.35 -19.01
N HIS A 22 -3.45 5.68 -20.28
CA HIS A 22 -3.78 4.77 -21.38
C HIS A 22 -2.58 3.94 -21.85
N GLU A 23 -1.41 4.54 -22.02
CA GLU A 23 -0.22 3.84 -22.50
C GLU A 23 0.58 3.22 -21.34
N ARG A 24 0.86 3.98 -20.27
CA ARG A 24 1.66 3.50 -19.13
C ARG A 24 0.82 2.73 -18.10
N ARG A 25 -0.50 2.79 -18.20
CA ARG A 25 -1.47 2.10 -17.31
C ARG A 25 -1.13 2.25 -15.83
N LEU A 26 -0.78 3.45 -15.41
CA LEU A 26 -0.45 3.73 -14.03
C LEU A 26 -1.70 3.62 -13.14
N SER A 27 -1.48 3.21 -11.88
CA SER A 27 -2.58 3.09 -10.92
C SER A 27 -3.24 4.46 -10.66
N PRO A 28 -4.57 4.51 -10.41
CA PRO A 28 -5.27 5.77 -10.08
C PRO A 28 -4.59 6.55 -8.94
N ARG A 29 -4.09 5.84 -7.92
CA ARG A 29 -3.38 6.46 -6.80
C ARG A 29 -2.06 7.10 -7.21
N THR A 30 -1.34 6.53 -8.17
CA THR A 30 -0.11 7.13 -8.71
C THR A 30 -0.46 8.39 -9.50
N LEU A 31 -1.50 8.33 -10.33
CA LEU A 31 -1.98 9.48 -11.10
C LEU A 31 -2.41 10.64 -10.20
N GLU A 32 -3.18 10.37 -9.14
CA GLU A 32 -3.55 11.39 -8.14
C GLU A 32 -2.34 12.02 -7.44
N SER A 33 -1.34 11.19 -7.11
CA SER A 33 -0.11 11.68 -6.49
C SER A 33 0.66 12.59 -7.44
N TYR A 34 0.83 12.17 -8.69
CA TYR A 34 1.50 12.96 -9.73
C TYR A 34 0.72 14.25 -10.05
N LYS A 35 -0.63 14.18 -10.06
CA LYS A 35 -1.47 15.37 -10.25
C LYS A 35 -1.23 16.44 -9.18
N ARG A 36 -1.15 16.02 -7.91
CA ARG A 36 -0.83 16.96 -6.82
C ARG A 36 0.59 17.50 -6.92
N ASP A 37 1.55 16.64 -7.25
CA ASP A 37 2.96 17.03 -7.39
C ASP A 37 3.14 18.04 -8.53
N LEU A 38 2.60 17.76 -9.70
CA LEU A 38 2.68 18.67 -10.86
C LEU A 38 1.90 19.97 -10.64
N LYS A 39 0.72 19.92 -9.98
CA LYS A 39 -0.01 21.13 -9.61
C LYS A 39 0.84 22.07 -8.73
N ALA A 40 1.57 21.51 -7.76
CA ALA A 40 2.45 22.30 -6.91
C ALA A 40 3.64 22.88 -7.69
N ALA A 41 4.20 22.11 -8.63
CA ALA A 41 5.28 22.58 -9.50
C ALA A 41 4.80 23.70 -10.44
N MET A 42 3.64 23.55 -11.04
CA MET A 42 3.05 24.57 -11.92
C MET A 42 2.80 25.89 -11.19
N ALA A 43 2.21 25.83 -9.99
CA ALA A 43 1.98 27.04 -9.20
C ALA A 43 3.30 27.76 -8.85
N TRP A 44 4.37 27.01 -8.62
CA TRP A 44 5.68 27.60 -8.38
C TRP A 44 6.29 28.22 -9.65
N LEU A 45 6.19 27.55 -10.82
CA LEU A 45 6.67 28.06 -12.10
C LEU A 45 5.96 29.37 -12.48
N GLU A 46 4.65 29.43 -12.25
CA GLU A 46 3.84 30.62 -12.46
C GLU A 46 4.32 31.79 -11.59
N GLN A 47 4.63 31.55 -10.31
CA GLN A 47 5.22 32.57 -9.43
C GLN A 47 6.59 33.06 -9.90
N GLN A 48 7.33 32.22 -10.64
CA GLN A 48 8.61 32.60 -11.27
C GLN A 48 8.44 33.24 -12.66
N GLN A 49 7.20 33.47 -13.09
CA GLN A 49 6.85 34.03 -14.42
C GLN A 49 7.36 33.17 -15.59
N LEU A 50 7.54 31.86 -15.38
CA LEU A 50 7.95 30.90 -16.39
C LEU A 50 6.68 30.38 -17.09
N THR A 51 6.50 30.78 -18.34
CA THR A 51 5.28 30.50 -19.12
C THR A 51 5.47 29.47 -20.23
N ARG A 52 6.72 29.09 -20.52
CA ARG A 52 7.10 28.17 -21.59
C ARG A 52 7.99 27.05 -21.06
N TRP A 53 7.85 25.85 -21.62
CA TRP A 53 8.64 24.69 -21.20
C TRP A 53 10.13 24.87 -21.46
N GLU A 54 10.51 25.55 -22.56
CA GLU A 54 11.89 25.79 -22.99
C GLU A 54 12.64 26.73 -22.04
N GLU A 55 11.93 27.55 -21.28
CA GLU A 55 12.51 28.47 -20.29
C GLU A 55 12.95 27.75 -19.01
N ILE A 56 12.44 26.54 -18.80
CA ILE A 56 12.67 25.78 -17.55
C ILE A 56 14.05 25.15 -17.60
N THR A 57 14.96 25.67 -16.80
CA THR A 57 16.32 25.16 -16.67
C THR A 57 16.48 24.21 -15.48
N GLN A 58 17.60 23.48 -15.45
CA GLN A 58 17.98 22.67 -14.32
C GLN A 58 18.05 23.48 -13.00
N ASN A 59 18.49 24.75 -13.07
CA ASN A 59 18.54 25.62 -11.90
C ASN A 59 17.16 25.94 -11.36
N HIS A 60 16.16 26.14 -12.23
CA HIS A 60 14.77 26.33 -11.81
C HIS A 60 14.25 25.09 -11.06
N ILE A 61 14.47 23.89 -11.57
CA ILE A 61 14.06 22.65 -10.90
C ILE A 61 14.80 22.45 -9.58
N ARG A 62 16.10 22.77 -9.53
CA ARG A 62 16.89 22.72 -8.29
C ARG A 62 16.34 23.69 -7.24
N HIS A 63 16.01 24.91 -7.64
CA HIS A 63 15.42 25.93 -6.76
C HIS A 63 14.03 25.49 -6.27
N TYR A 64 13.20 24.95 -7.16
CA TYR A 64 11.89 24.38 -6.79
C TYR A 64 12.04 23.32 -5.69
N ILE A 65 12.88 22.31 -5.89
CA ILE A 65 13.09 21.24 -4.90
C ILE A 65 13.65 21.79 -3.57
N ALA A 66 14.55 22.76 -3.62
CA ALA A 66 15.08 23.42 -2.43
C ALA A 66 13.99 24.20 -1.67
N THR A 67 13.12 24.92 -2.37
CA THR A 67 12.00 25.64 -1.79
C THR A 67 10.99 24.69 -1.13
N ARG A 68 10.63 23.59 -1.80
CA ARG A 68 9.75 22.55 -1.24
C ARG A 68 10.37 21.90 -0.01
N HIS A 69 11.66 21.67 -0.01
CA HIS A 69 12.37 21.14 1.16
C HIS A 69 12.35 22.12 2.34
N ARG A 70 12.54 23.43 2.09
CA ARG A 70 12.55 24.48 3.10
C ARG A 70 11.19 24.64 3.78
N VAL A 71 10.09 24.44 3.06
CA VAL A 71 8.73 24.43 3.64
C VAL A 71 8.37 23.10 4.31
N GLY A 72 9.33 22.19 4.53
CA GLY A 72 9.16 20.97 5.33
C GLY A 72 8.68 19.74 4.59
N LEU A 73 8.70 19.74 3.23
CA LEU A 73 8.29 18.54 2.51
C LEU A 73 9.29 17.38 2.74
N ALA A 74 8.80 16.22 3.13
CA ALA A 74 9.61 15.06 3.42
C ALA A 74 10.43 14.60 2.20
N ALA A 75 11.67 14.15 2.41
CA ALA A 75 12.59 13.72 1.34
C ALA A 75 11.94 12.69 0.39
N LYS A 76 11.17 11.72 0.90
CA LYS A 76 10.44 10.74 0.09
C LYS A 76 9.41 11.39 -0.86
N SER A 77 8.74 12.44 -0.41
CA SER A 77 7.80 13.21 -1.24
C SER A 77 8.53 14.01 -2.30
N LEU A 78 9.67 14.64 -1.97
CA LEU A 78 10.53 15.33 -2.93
C LEU A 78 11.07 14.41 -4.02
N HIS A 79 11.44 13.17 -3.67
CA HIS A 79 11.83 12.17 -4.66
C HIS A 79 10.68 11.82 -5.62
N ARG A 80 9.43 11.75 -5.13
CA ARG A 80 8.26 11.49 -5.97
C ARG A 80 7.95 12.70 -6.86
N GLU A 81 7.96 13.93 -6.32
CA GLU A 81 7.78 15.16 -7.12
C GLU A 81 8.82 15.24 -8.24
N LEU A 82 10.08 14.97 -7.93
CA LEU A 82 11.14 14.96 -8.94
C LEU A 82 10.94 13.84 -9.98
N SER A 83 10.43 12.69 -9.57
CA SER A 83 10.10 11.60 -10.52
C SER A 83 8.93 11.97 -11.42
N SER A 84 7.90 12.66 -10.92
CA SER A 84 6.77 13.12 -11.74
C SER A 84 7.21 14.18 -12.74
N LEU A 85 8.09 15.12 -12.35
CA LEU A 85 8.67 16.12 -13.25
C LEU A 85 9.55 15.49 -14.32
N ARG A 86 10.43 14.54 -13.95
CA ARG A 86 11.24 13.82 -14.93
C ARG A 86 10.38 13.08 -15.95
N GLY A 87 9.30 12.46 -15.48
CA GLY A 87 8.35 11.79 -16.36
C GLY A 87 7.69 12.74 -17.34
N LEU A 88 7.25 13.92 -16.87
CA LEU A 88 6.65 14.95 -17.71
C LEU A 88 7.65 15.48 -18.75
N PHE A 89 8.87 15.85 -18.35
CA PHE A 89 9.87 16.34 -19.29
C PHE A 89 10.29 15.28 -20.30
N ASN A 90 10.40 14.01 -19.92
CA ASN A 90 10.64 12.93 -20.89
C ASN A 90 9.48 12.76 -21.88
N PHE A 91 8.24 12.97 -21.43
CA PHE A 91 7.08 12.99 -22.33
C PHE A 91 7.17 14.15 -23.31
N LEU A 92 7.50 15.37 -22.85
CA LEU A 92 7.65 16.54 -23.71
C LEU A 92 8.78 16.36 -24.74
N ILE A 93 9.86 15.68 -24.40
CA ILE A 93 10.94 15.32 -25.35
C ILE A 93 10.40 14.35 -26.41
N ARG A 94 9.65 13.33 -25.99
CA ARG A 94 9.02 12.39 -26.92
C ARG A 94 8.09 13.09 -27.92
N GLU A 95 7.33 14.07 -27.45
CA GLU A 95 6.44 14.89 -28.26
C GLU A 95 7.14 16.06 -28.96
N GLN A 96 8.48 16.07 -29.00
CA GLN A 96 9.33 17.08 -29.69
C GLN A 96 9.09 18.53 -29.23
N GLN A 97 8.67 18.69 -27.96
CA GLN A 97 8.50 20.02 -27.34
C GLN A 97 9.75 20.50 -26.62
N LEU A 98 10.67 19.61 -26.32
CA LEU A 98 11.94 19.90 -25.65
C LEU A 98 13.05 19.00 -26.21
N ASP A 99 14.28 19.53 -26.22
CA ASP A 99 15.49 18.78 -26.61
C ASP A 99 16.12 18.03 -25.44
N SER A 100 15.91 18.49 -24.21
CA SER A 100 16.54 17.92 -23.03
C SER A 100 15.66 18.00 -21.78
N ASN A 101 15.93 17.11 -20.82
CA ASN A 101 15.17 17.03 -19.57
C ASN A 101 15.90 17.82 -18.45
N PRO A 102 15.38 18.99 -18.04
CA PRO A 102 16.03 19.81 -17.02
C PRO A 102 16.03 19.20 -15.62
N ALA A 103 15.24 18.15 -15.38
CA ALA A 103 15.15 17.50 -14.08
C ALA A 103 16.14 16.33 -13.91
N LEU A 104 16.87 15.88 -14.95
CA LEU A 104 17.72 14.69 -14.87
C LEU A 104 18.88 14.84 -13.87
N GLY A 105 19.59 15.95 -13.89
CA GLY A 105 20.75 16.20 -13.02
C GLY A 105 20.40 16.67 -11.61
N VAL A 106 19.12 16.91 -11.30
CA VAL A 106 18.70 17.39 -9.98
C VAL A 106 18.57 16.22 -9.01
N ARG A 107 19.05 16.39 -7.79
CA ARG A 107 18.95 15.37 -6.72
C ARG A 107 18.07 15.90 -5.59
N ALA A 108 17.14 15.07 -5.15
CA ALA A 108 16.41 15.31 -3.91
C ALA A 108 17.28 14.94 -2.69
N PRO A 109 17.00 15.52 -1.51
CA PRO A 109 17.71 15.18 -0.28
C PRO A 109 17.68 13.67 -0.02
N LYS A 110 18.76 13.14 0.56
CA LYS A 110 18.84 11.72 0.90
C LYS A 110 17.74 11.34 1.90
N VAL A 111 17.00 10.29 1.59
CA VAL A 111 16.08 9.69 2.55
C VAL A 111 16.90 8.96 3.61
N ARG A 112 16.85 9.41 4.85
CA ARG A 112 17.41 8.62 5.95
C ARG A 112 16.58 7.34 6.06
N ARG A 113 17.17 6.22 5.69
CA ARG A 113 16.57 4.90 5.91
C ARG A 113 16.60 4.63 7.42
N LYS A 114 15.44 4.74 8.07
CA LYS A 114 15.29 4.12 9.39
C LYS A 114 15.32 2.61 9.16
N LEU A 115 16.04 1.88 10.00
CA LEU A 115 15.95 0.42 10.02
C LEU A 115 14.47 0.04 10.12
N PRO A 116 14.01 -0.95 9.35
CA PRO A 116 12.64 -1.41 9.49
C PRO A 116 12.46 -1.91 10.92
N VAL A 117 11.54 -1.28 11.65
CA VAL A 117 11.13 -1.73 12.97
C VAL A 117 10.09 -2.81 12.75
N THR A 118 10.26 -3.97 13.36
CA THR A 118 9.25 -5.03 13.46
C THR A 118 8.71 -5.05 14.88
N LEU A 119 7.47 -5.50 15.05
CA LEU A 119 6.98 -5.90 16.36
C LEU A 119 7.54 -7.28 16.64
N ASP A 120 8.02 -7.51 17.84
CA ASP A 120 8.33 -8.87 18.28
C ASP A 120 7.04 -9.69 18.50
N PRO A 121 7.12 -11.04 18.59
CA PRO A 121 5.93 -11.89 18.76
C PRO A 121 5.08 -11.52 19.98
N ASP A 122 5.69 -11.11 21.11
CA ASP A 122 4.96 -10.74 22.32
C ASP A 122 4.23 -9.39 22.16
N GLN A 123 4.85 -8.45 21.47
CA GLN A 123 4.18 -7.18 21.10
C GLN A 123 2.99 -7.43 20.18
N VAL A 124 3.13 -8.33 19.22
CA VAL A 124 2.00 -8.70 18.34
C VAL A 124 0.92 -9.40 19.15
N ASN A 125 1.25 -10.35 20.00
CA ASN A 125 0.29 -11.03 20.86
C ASN A 125 -0.49 -10.04 21.72
N ARG A 126 0.19 -9.10 22.38
CA ARG A 126 -0.46 -8.05 23.17
C ARG A 126 -1.39 -7.18 22.31
N LEU A 127 -0.95 -6.76 21.11
CA LEU A 127 -1.76 -5.95 20.21
C LEU A 127 -3.06 -6.66 19.81
N LEU A 128 -3.01 -7.97 19.62
CA LEU A 128 -4.12 -8.80 19.15
C LEU A 128 -5.01 -9.30 20.30
N ASP A 129 -4.59 -9.13 21.54
CA ASP A 129 -5.32 -9.57 22.75
C ASP A 129 -6.39 -8.51 23.14
N ILE A 130 -7.41 -8.42 22.30
CA ILE A 130 -8.56 -7.54 22.51
C ILE A 130 -9.64 -8.29 23.26
N SER A 131 -9.91 -7.90 24.50
CA SER A 131 -10.93 -8.49 25.37
C SER A 131 -12.32 -7.86 25.23
N ASP A 132 -12.46 -6.77 24.46
CA ASP A 132 -13.75 -6.12 24.18
C ASP A 132 -14.54 -6.94 23.15
N ASP A 133 -15.80 -7.24 23.47
CA ASP A 133 -16.72 -8.02 22.64
C ASP A 133 -17.72 -7.16 21.86
N SER A 134 -17.54 -5.85 21.84
CA SER A 134 -18.34 -4.97 20.98
C SER A 134 -18.18 -5.36 19.49
N PRO A 135 -19.22 -5.19 18.67
CA PRO A 135 -19.15 -5.57 17.25
C PRO A 135 -17.97 -4.94 16.50
N VAL A 136 -17.59 -3.72 16.92
CA VAL A 136 -16.42 -3.01 16.34
C VAL A 136 -15.12 -3.70 16.77
N ALA A 137 -14.98 -4.09 18.02
CA ALA A 137 -13.79 -4.74 18.54
C ALA A 137 -13.59 -6.14 17.95
N VAL A 138 -14.66 -6.93 17.85
CA VAL A 138 -14.61 -8.26 17.21
C VAL A 138 -14.22 -8.16 15.74
N ARG A 139 -14.75 -7.17 15.00
CA ARG A 139 -14.33 -6.87 13.63
C ARG A 139 -12.84 -6.51 13.57
N ASP A 140 -12.40 -5.62 14.43
CA ASP A 140 -11.03 -5.09 14.41
C ASP A 140 -10.02 -6.18 14.79
N ARG A 141 -10.36 -7.06 15.74
CA ARG A 141 -9.60 -8.26 16.07
C ARG A 141 -9.46 -9.18 14.85
N ALA A 142 -10.56 -9.49 14.16
CA ALA A 142 -10.53 -10.30 12.95
C ALA A 142 -9.68 -9.68 11.82
N ILE A 143 -9.76 -8.36 11.64
CA ILE A 143 -8.92 -7.61 10.69
C ILE A 143 -7.43 -7.77 11.03
N MET A 144 -7.06 -7.57 12.29
CA MET A 144 -5.66 -7.60 12.70
C MET A 144 -5.08 -9.02 12.70
N GLU A 145 -5.86 -10.01 13.14
CA GLU A 145 -5.48 -11.42 13.05
C GLU A 145 -5.25 -11.84 11.59
N LEU A 146 -6.13 -11.44 10.67
CA LEU A 146 -5.98 -11.74 9.26
C LEU A 146 -4.75 -11.02 8.64
N PHE A 147 -4.47 -9.78 9.04
CA PHE A 147 -3.26 -9.08 8.61
C PHE A 147 -1.99 -9.83 9.01
N TYR A 148 -1.91 -10.24 10.27
CA TYR A 148 -0.74 -10.90 10.80
C TYR A 148 -0.65 -12.36 10.38
N SER A 149 -1.77 -13.02 10.15
CA SER A 149 -1.80 -14.41 9.70
C SER A 149 -1.42 -14.57 8.22
N SER A 150 -1.93 -13.70 7.35
CA SER A 150 -1.81 -13.88 5.90
C SER A 150 -0.93 -12.81 5.21
N GLY A 151 -0.40 -11.86 5.96
CA GLY A 151 0.49 -10.83 5.45
C GLY A 151 -0.12 -9.96 4.34
N LEU A 152 -1.41 -9.70 4.38
CA LEU A 152 -2.15 -8.94 3.36
C LEU A 152 -1.66 -7.50 3.22
N ARG A 153 -1.84 -6.92 2.02
CA ARG A 153 -1.75 -5.46 1.88
C ARG A 153 -3.07 -4.84 2.32
N LEU A 154 -3.01 -3.62 2.89
CA LEU A 154 -4.23 -2.89 3.31
C LEU A 154 -5.27 -2.78 2.18
N ALA A 155 -4.82 -2.60 0.93
CA ALA A 155 -5.72 -2.52 -0.20
C ALA A 155 -6.38 -3.87 -0.52
N GLU A 156 -5.67 -4.96 -0.35
CA GLU A 156 -6.19 -6.31 -0.55
C GLU A 156 -7.24 -6.62 0.51
N LEU A 157 -6.94 -6.40 1.79
CA LEU A 157 -7.88 -6.65 2.88
C LEU A 157 -9.18 -5.83 2.75
N VAL A 158 -9.09 -4.53 2.43
CA VAL A 158 -10.29 -3.67 2.24
C VAL A 158 -11.18 -4.16 1.11
N ASN A 159 -10.59 -4.76 0.07
CA ASN A 159 -11.33 -5.21 -1.10
C ASN A 159 -11.89 -6.64 -0.95
N LEU A 160 -11.58 -7.37 0.11
CA LEU A 160 -12.12 -8.72 0.33
C LEU A 160 -13.65 -8.70 0.40
N ASN A 161 -14.25 -9.69 -0.25
CA ASN A 161 -15.66 -10.01 -0.20
C ASN A 161 -15.87 -11.30 0.62
N LEU A 162 -17.10 -11.62 0.96
CA LEU A 162 -17.43 -12.86 1.67
C LEU A 162 -17.01 -14.12 0.89
N GLN A 163 -17.12 -14.10 -0.43
CA GLN A 163 -16.74 -15.21 -1.31
C GLN A 163 -15.21 -15.42 -1.44
N ASP A 164 -14.40 -14.44 -1.06
CA ASP A 164 -12.94 -14.51 -1.19
C ASP A 164 -12.29 -15.27 -0.03
N ILE A 165 -13.08 -15.72 0.94
CA ILE A 165 -12.59 -16.48 2.10
C ILE A 165 -13.22 -17.85 2.18
N ASP A 166 -12.38 -18.87 2.31
CA ASP A 166 -12.79 -20.24 2.58
C ASP A 166 -12.25 -20.67 3.96
N LEU A 167 -13.15 -20.67 4.95
CA LEU A 167 -12.77 -21.03 6.32
C LEU A 167 -12.63 -22.54 6.51
N LYS A 168 -13.18 -23.39 5.63
CA LYS A 168 -12.99 -24.85 5.68
C LYS A 168 -11.56 -25.19 5.27
N GLU A 169 -11.17 -24.66 4.10
CA GLU A 169 -9.82 -24.85 3.55
C GLU A 169 -8.78 -23.91 4.20
N GLN A 170 -9.22 -22.98 5.05
CA GLN A 170 -8.37 -21.97 5.70
C GLN A 170 -7.60 -21.13 4.69
N LEU A 171 -8.27 -20.64 3.66
CA LEU A 171 -7.73 -19.87 2.55
C LEU A 171 -8.40 -18.53 2.40
N VAL A 172 -7.61 -17.53 1.97
CA VAL A 172 -8.11 -16.26 1.47
C VAL A 172 -7.53 -16.01 0.08
N GLU A 173 -8.40 -15.68 -0.87
CA GLU A 173 -8.01 -15.31 -2.23
C GLU A 173 -7.92 -13.78 -2.34
N VAL A 174 -6.82 -13.29 -2.88
CA VAL A 174 -6.59 -11.85 -3.05
C VAL A 174 -6.13 -11.53 -4.46
N THR A 175 -6.64 -10.44 -5.01
CA THR A 175 -6.22 -9.92 -6.31
C THR A 175 -5.16 -8.83 -6.11
N GLY A 176 -3.96 -9.08 -6.62
CA GLY A 176 -2.83 -8.16 -6.56
C GLY A 176 -2.75 -7.17 -7.73
N LYS A 177 -1.61 -6.48 -7.84
CA LYS A 177 -1.34 -5.57 -8.96
C LYS A 177 -1.33 -6.35 -10.28
N GLY A 178 -2.07 -5.86 -11.28
CA GLY A 178 -2.19 -6.50 -12.60
C GLY A 178 -3.23 -7.62 -12.64
N ALA A 179 -4.23 -7.61 -11.75
CA ALA A 179 -5.32 -8.59 -11.68
C ALA A 179 -4.86 -10.05 -11.47
N LYS A 180 -3.65 -10.27 -10.93
CA LYS A 180 -3.17 -11.61 -10.58
C LYS A 180 -3.76 -12.01 -9.23
N ALA A 181 -4.58 -13.04 -9.24
CA ALA A 181 -5.09 -13.66 -8.01
C ALA A 181 -4.01 -14.54 -7.37
N ARG A 182 -4.04 -14.61 -6.04
CA ARG A 182 -3.24 -15.58 -5.27
C ARG A 182 -4.01 -16.00 -4.02
N ARG A 183 -3.79 -17.23 -3.60
CA ARG A 183 -4.34 -17.79 -2.36
C ARG A 183 -3.31 -17.69 -1.25
N LEU A 184 -3.77 -17.37 -0.06
CA LEU A 184 -2.95 -17.24 1.13
C LEU A 184 -3.55 -18.07 2.26
N PRO A 185 -2.72 -18.72 3.09
CA PRO A 185 -3.21 -19.46 4.24
C PRO A 185 -3.78 -18.52 5.32
N VAL A 186 -4.79 -19.01 6.03
CA VAL A 186 -5.39 -18.36 7.19
C VAL A 186 -5.14 -19.24 8.41
N GLY A 187 -4.33 -18.77 9.36
CA GLY A 187 -4.01 -19.52 10.57
C GLY A 187 -5.23 -19.76 11.46
N LYS A 188 -5.14 -20.76 12.33
CA LYS A 188 -6.25 -21.20 13.19
C LYS A 188 -6.86 -20.09 14.04
N ILE A 189 -6.02 -19.21 14.62
CA ILE A 189 -6.50 -18.10 15.45
C ILE A 189 -7.23 -17.05 14.59
N ALA A 190 -6.69 -16.71 13.42
CA ALA A 190 -7.35 -15.82 12.48
C ALA A 190 -8.69 -16.40 11.98
N LYS A 191 -8.76 -17.72 11.72
CA LYS A 191 -10.00 -18.43 11.40
C LYS A 191 -11.04 -18.23 12.50
N GLN A 192 -10.69 -18.50 13.75
CA GLN A 192 -11.60 -18.33 14.89
C GLN A 192 -12.10 -16.88 15.01
N ALA A 193 -11.21 -15.91 14.87
CA ALA A 193 -11.59 -14.49 14.91
C ALA A 193 -12.53 -14.12 13.74
N LEU A 194 -12.31 -14.67 12.55
CA LEU A 194 -13.19 -14.50 11.39
C LEU A 194 -14.55 -15.17 11.58
N GLU A 195 -14.61 -16.36 12.17
CA GLU A 195 -15.87 -17.05 12.50
C GLU A 195 -16.69 -16.19 13.46
N GLN A 196 -16.09 -15.66 14.52
CA GLN A 196 -16.73 -14.74 15.46
C GLN A 196 -17.23 -13.46 14.75
N TRP A 197 -16.41 -12.87 13.90
CA TRP A 197 -16.81 -11.70 13.12
C TRP A 197 -18.00 -12.00 12.20
N LEU A 198 -17.95 -13.10 11.44
CA LEU A 198 -19.01 -13.48 10.51
C LEU A 198 -20.34 -13.71 11.20
N ALA A 199 -20.33 -14.23 12.43
CA ALA A 199 -21.54 -14.43 13.23
C ALA A 199 -22.24 -13.12 13.60
N ILE A 200 -21.50 -12.06 13.86
CA ILE A 200 -22.04 -10.75 14.25
C ILE A 200 -22.13 -9.75 13.09
N ARG A 201 -21.44 -9.99 11.99
CA ARG A 201 -21.40 -9.08 10.83
C ARG A 201 -22.81 -8.68 10.32
N PRO A 202 -23.84 -9.57 10.26
CA PRO A 202 -25.17 -9.18 9.82
C PRO A 202 -25.81 -8.06 10.65
N GLN A 203 -25.41 -7.90 11.91
CA GLN A 203 -25.91 -6.81 12.77
C GLN A 203 -25.34 -5.43 12.37
N MET A 204 -24.25 -5.42 11.62
CA MET A 204 -23.57 -4.18 11.20
C MET A 204 -23.70 -3.91 9.71
N ALA A 205 -23.85 -4.95 8.88
CA ALA A 205 -23.86 -4.81 7.43
C ALA A 205 -25.24 -4.40 6.91
N THR A 206 -25.27 -3.62 5.83
CA THR A 206 -26.50 -3.47 5.03
C THR A 206 -26.78 -4.77 4.27
N GLU A 207 -28.05 -5.01 3.92
CA GLU A 207 -28.55 -6.28 3.38
C GLU A 207 -27.76 -6.75 2.12
N ASP A 208 -27.46 -5.81 1.21
CA ASP A 208 -26.75 -6.11 -0.06
C ASP A 208 -25.22 -5.99 0.04
N GLU A 209 -24.64 -5.77 1.20
CA GLU A 209 -23.19 -5.55 1.31
C GLU A 209 -22.41 -6.86 1.25
N ILE A 210 -21.61 -7.03 0.20
CA ILE A 210 -20.79 -8.23 -0.03
C ILE A 210 -19.39 -8.18 0.60
N ALA A 211 -18.96 -6.99 1.06
CA ALA A 211 -17.63 -6.84 1.64
C ALA A 211 -17.45 -7.70 2.88
N LEU A 212 -16.31 -8.36 3.03
CA LEU A 212 -15.98 -9.14 4.22
C LEU A 212 -16.01 -8.25 5.48
N PHE A 213 -15.39 -7.06 5.42
CA PHE A 213 -15.36 -6.11 6.54
C PHE A 213 -16.17 -4.86 6.24
N VAL A 214 -17.04 -4.49 7.17
CA VAL A 214 -17.90 -3.32 7.07
C VAL A 214 -17.57 -2.28 8.14
N GLY A 215 -17.82 -1.00 7.81
CA GLY A 215 -17.75 0.08 8.78
C GLY A 215 -19.06 0.22 9.58
N VAL A 216 -19.08 1.17 10.51
CA VAL A 216 -20.27 1.47 11.34
C VAL A 216 -21.51 1.92 10.55
N ARG A 217 -21.35 2.30 9.27
CA ARG A 217 -22.44 2.65 8.36
C ARG A 217 -22.95 1.45 7.54
N GLY A 218 -22.52 0.24 7.86
CA GLY A 218 -22.94 -0.99 7.19
C GLY A 218 -22.35 -1.25 5.81
N ARG A 219 -21.51 -0.34 5.28
CA ARG A 219 -20.85 -0.46 3.98
C ARG A 219 -19.39 -0.84 4.14
N ARG A 220 -18.75 -1.28 3.06
CA ARG A 220 -17.32 -1.65 3.00
C ARG A 220 -16.46 -0.69 3.82
N ILE A 221 -15.64 -1.23 4.69
CA ILE A 221 -14.72 -0.44 5.52
C ILE A 221 -13.68 0.29 4.66
N ASN A 222 -13.33 1.51 5.02
CA ASN A 222 -12.31 2.25 4.28
C ASN A 222 -10.92 2.12 4.94
N ARG A 223 -9.88 2.40 4.16
CA ARG A 223 -8.47 2.28 4.59
C ARG A 223 -8.13 3.16 5.80
N SER A 224 -8.66 4.37 5.84
CA SER A 224 -8.38 5.30 6.95
C SER A 224 -9.02 4.86 8.26
N THR A 225 -10.17 4.20 8.21
CA THR A 225 -10.80 3.61 9.40
C THR A 225 -9.92 2.51 9.98
N ILE A 226 -9.45 1.56 9.16
CA ILE A 226 -8.55 0.49 9.62
C ILE A 226 -7.26 1.08 10.22
N GLN A 227 -6.65 2.05 9.56
CA GLN A 227 -5.43 2.69 10.07
C GLN A 227 -5.65 3.38 11.41
N ARG A 228 -6.78 4.09 11.57
CA ARG A 228 -7.13 4.77 12.82
C ARG A 228 -7.40 3.76 13.93
N GLN A 229 -8.17 2.69 13.66
CA GLN A 229 -8.48 1.66 14.66
C GLN A 229 -7.23 0.91 15.10
N LEU A 230 -6.36 0.52 14.15
CA LEU A 230 -5.10 -0.11 14.47
C LEU A 230 -4.22 0.78 15.38
N HIS A 231 -4.19 2.08 15.11
CA HIS A 231 -3.49 3.05 15.96
C HIS A 231 -4.14 3.16 17.35
N SER A 232 -5.47 3.24 17.44
CA SER A 232 -6.18 3.28 18.71
C SER A 232 -5.92 2.03 19.55
N TRP A 233 -6.01 0.85 18.96
CA TRP A 233 -5.71 -0.41 19.63
C TRP A 233 -4.26 -0.50 20.08
N SER A 234 -3.31 0.00 19.27
CA SER A 234 -1.90 0.02 19.68
C SER A 234 -1.65 0.86 20.94
N ILE A 235 -2.39 1.95 21.12
CA ILE A 235 -2.32 2.77 22.33
C ILE A 235 -2.99 2.04 23.50
N ALA A 236 -4.18 1.50 23.30
CA ALA A 236 -4.95 0.82 24.36
C ALA A 236 -4.20 -0.41 24.91
N GLN A 237 -3.49 -1.14 24.05
CA GLN A 237 -2.70 -2.34 24.42
C GLN A 237 -1.26 -2.02 24.85
N GLY A 238 -0.90 -0.74 25.01
CA GLY A 238 0.45 -0.35 25.42
C GLY A 238 1.57 -0.79 24.46
N THR A 239 1.26 -1.00 23.19
CA THR A 239 2.24 -1.35 22.17
C THR A 239 2.86 -0.09 21.52
N PRO A 240 3.95 -0.20 20.73
CA PRO A 240 4.56 0.97 20.10
C PRO A 240 3.56 1.80 19.30
N ARG A 241 3.55 3.14 19.49
CA ARG A 241 2.55 4.07 18.89
C ARG A 241 2.49 4.11 17.36
N ASN A 242 3.49 3.54 16.66
CA ASN A 242 3.58 3.60 15.20
C ASN A 242 3.05 2.34 14.51
N VAL A 243 2.16 1.58 15.16
CA VAL A 243 1.59 0.38 14.54
C VAL A 243 0.69 0.77 13.36
N HIS A 244 0.94 0.17 12.22
CA HIS A 244 0.22 0.39 10.97
C HIS A 244 0.21 -0.89 10.12
N PRO A 245 -0.69 -1.03 9.13
CA PRO A 245 -0.83 -2.27 8.34
C PRO A 245 0.47 -2.81 7.72
N HIS A 246 1.34 -1.91 7.25
CA HIS A 246 2.63 -2.33 6.68
C HIS A 246 3.58 -2.89 7.75
N LEU A 247 3.48 -2.42 8.99
CA LEU A 247 4.29 -2.96 10.10
C LEU A 247 3.86 -4.38 10.44
N LEU A 248 2.54 -4.66 10.56
CA LEU A 248 2.04 -6.01 10.79
C LEU A 248 2.45 -6.99 9.69
N ARG A 249 2.31 -6.56 8.43
CA ARG A 249 2.76 -7.37 7.29
C ARG A 249 4.27 -7.61 7.31
N HIS A 250 5.06 -6.60 7.73
CA HIS A 250 6.52 -6.74 7.84
C HIS A 250 6.90 -7.69 8.97
N SER A 251 6.25 -7.58 10.13
CA SER A 251 6.43 -8.51 11.25
C SER A 251 6.05 -9.95 10.87
N PHE A 252 4.92 -10.14 10.16
CA PHE A 252 4.58 -11.43 9.57
C PHE A 252 5.73 -12.00 8.72
N ALA A 253 6.22 -11.20 7.75
CA ALA A 253 7.28 -11.64 6.85
C ALA A 253 8.57 -12.00 7.59
N THR A 254 8.96 -11.20 8.58
CA THR A 254 10.17 -11.41 9.38
C THR A 254 10.04 -12.67 10.24
N HIS A 255 8.95 -12.81 10.99
CA HIS A 255 8.73 -13.95 11.86
C HIS A 255 8.59 -15.26 11.08
N LEU A 256 7.93 -15.23 9.93
CA LEU A 256 7.83 -16.41 9.08
C LEU A 256 9.20 -16.79 8.49
N LEU A 257 9.99 -15.81 8.07
CA LEU A 257 11.34 -16.05 7.54
C LEU A 257 12.30 -16.60 8.64
N GLU A 258 12.28 -15.99 9.82
CA GLU A 258 13.11 -16.42 10.95
C GLU A 258 12.77 -17.86 11.39
N SER A 259 11.50 -18.22 11.32
CA SER A 259 11.03 -19.54 11.77
C SER A 259 11.15 -20.62 10.68
N SER A 260 11.02 -20.28 9.40
CA SER A 260 11.07 -21.23 8.29
C SER A 260 12.44 -21.35 7.62
N GLY A 261 13.24 -20.28 7.64
CA GLY A 261 14.46 -20.16 6.84
C GLY A 261 14.21 -20.06 5.33
N ASP A 262 12.95 -20.09 4.86
CA ASP A 262 12.60 -20.13 3.44
C ASP A 262 12.21 -18.75 2.92
N LEU A 263 13.20 -18.01 2.46
CA LEU A 263 13.00 -16.68 1.86
C LEU A 263 12.10 -16.73 0.61
N ARG A 264 12.18 -17.82 -0.16
CA ARG A 264 11.41 -17.95 -1.40
C ARG A 264 9.93 -18.12 -1.11
N ALA A 265 9.56 -19.02 -0.20
CA ALA A 265 8.19 -19.21 0.25
C ALA A 265 7.58 -17.90 0.80
N VAL A 266 8.35 -17.17 1.63
CA VAL A 266 7.91 -15.86 2.17
C VAL A 266 7.70 -14.83 1.07
N GLN A 267 8.57 -14.74 0.07
CA GLN A 267 8.43 -13.82 -1.05
C GLN A 267 7.21 -14.15 -1.92
N GLU A 268 6.93 -15.41 -2.14
CA GLU A 268 5.76 -15.89 -2.88
C GLU A 268 4.45 -15.56 -2.14
N LEU A 269 4.36 -15.84 -0.85
CA LEU A 269 3.22 -15.44 0.00
C LEU A 269 2.99 -13.93 -0.02
N LEU A 270 4.05 -13.14 -0.01
CA LEU A 270 3.94 -11.69 -0.06
C LEU A 270 3.59 -11.15 -1.46
N GLY A 271 3.71 -11.94 -2.52
CA GLY A 271 3.42 -11.51 -3.89
C GLY A 271 4.38 -10.42 -4.34
N HIS A 272 5.70 -10.62 -4.19
CA HIS A 272 6.75 -9.73 -4.69
C HIS A 272 6.92 -9.96 -6.19
N ALA A 273 6.66 -8.93 -7.01
CA ALA A 273 6.59 -9.00 -8.48
C ALA A 273 7.94 -9.17 -9.21
N ASN A 274 9.07 -9.31 -8.50
CA ASN A 274 10.41 -9.27 -9.09
C ASN A 274 11.10 -10.63 -9.18
N ILE A 275 10.36 -11.72 -9.22
CA ILE A 275 10.93 -13.00 -9.66
C ILE A 275 10.37 -13.28 -11.04
N SER A 276 11.27 -13.18 -12.03
CA SER A 276 10.99 -13.51 -13.44
C SER A 276 10.67 -14.99 -13.54
N THR A 277 9.43 -15.35 -13.39
CA THR A 277 8.79 -16.49 -14.06
C THR A 277 7.31 -16.52 -13.67
N THR A 278 6.46 -16.51 -14.66
CA THR A 278 5.05 -16.86 -14.55
C THR A 278 4.98 -18.37 -14.28
N GLN A 279 5.23 -18.80 -13.06
CA GLN A 279 4.88 -20.15 -12.64
C GLN A 279 3.40 -20.14 -12.28
N ILE A 280 2.65 -20.93 -13.03
CA ILE A 280 1.28 -21.32 -12.70
C ILE A 280 1.41 -22.08 -11.39
N TYR A 281 0.82 -21.54 -10.31
CA TYR A 281 0.79 -22.21 -9.00
C TYR A 281 0.08 -23.55 -9.17
N THR A 282 0.84 -24.63 -9.10
CA THR A 282 0.29 -25.99 -9.04
C THR A 282 -0.19 -26.24 -7.61
N HIS A 283 -1.10 -27.18 -7.43
CA HIS A 283 -1.62 -27.60 -6.12
C HIS A 283 -0.47 -28.03 -5.16
N LEU A 284 0.63 -28.51 -5.70
CA LEU A 284 1.84 -28.92 -4.98
C LEU A 284 2.62 -27.74 -4.38
N ASP A 285 2.73 -26.61 -5.10
CA ASP A 285 3.43 -25.41 -4.60
C ASP A 285 2.67 -24.77 -3.44
N PHE A 286 1.33 -24.82 -3.47
CA PHE A 286 0.50 -24.29 -2.41
C PHE A 286 0.60 -25.16 -1.14
N GLN A 287 0.65 -26.49 -1.27
CA GLN A 287 0.79 -27.40 -0.14
C GLN A 287 2.12 -27.17 0.60
N HIS A 288 3.20 -26.97 -0.14
CA HIS A 288 4.48 -26.59 0.43
C HIS A 288 4.42 -25.26 1.20
N LEU A 289 3.76 -24.23 0.65
CA LEU A 289 3.58 -22.93 1.31
C LEU A 289 2.74 -23.05 2.60
N ALA A 290 1.68 -23.85 2.57
CA ALA A 290 0.84 -24.14 3.74
C ALA A 290 1.63 -24.90 4.83
N ASP A 291 2.44 -25.87 4.44
CA ASP A 291 3.30 -26.63 5.36
C ASP A 291 4.37 -25.73 6.01
N VAL A 292 5.01 -24.86 5.24
CA VAL A 292 5.97 -23.86 5.75
C VAL A 292 5.27 -22.93 6.75
N TYR A 293 4.06 -22.47 6.41
CA TYR A 293 3.25 -21.63 7.27
C TYR A 293 2.91 -22.34 8.59
N ASP A 294 2.34 -23.54 8.51
CA ASP A 294 1.87 -24.30 9.68
C ASP A 294 3.01 -24.69 10.63
N ARG A 295 4.21 -24.95 10.10
CA ARG A 295 5.40 -25.27 10.92
C ARG A 295 6.03 -24.04 11.54
N ALA A 296 6.03 -22.92 10.85
CA ALA A 296 6.87 -21.77 11.16
C ALA A 296 6.10 -20.58 11.75
N HIS A 297 4.85 -20.34 11.38
CA HIS A 297 4.15 -19.13 11.80
C HIS A 297 3.70 -19.21 13.26
N PRO A 298 4.00 -18.18 14.12
CA PRO A 298 3.66 -18.22 15.55
C PRO A 298 2.17 -18.40 15.85
N ARG A 299 1.28 -17.96 14.95
CA ARG A 299 -0.18 -18.04 15.08
C ARG A 299 -0.79 -19.29 14.40
N ALA A 300 0.01 -20.12 13.75
CA ALA A 300 -0.46 -21.41 13.24
C ALA A 300 -0.55 -22.46 14.36
N LYS A 301 0.31 -22.35 15.38
CA LYS A 301 0.37 -23.30 16.51
C LYS A 301 -0.54 -22.83 17.64
N LYS A 302 -1.36 -23.76 18.19
CA LYS A 302 -2.05 -23.56 19.48
C LYS A 302 -0.96 -23.43 20.58
N LYS A 303 -1.08 -22.44 21.50
CA LYS A 303 -0.31 -22.49 22.75
C LYS A 303 -0.55 -23.89 23.36
N ARG A 304 0.51 -24.63 23.59
CA ARG A 304 0.44 -25.74 24.56
C ARG A 304 0.33 -25.06 25.93
N ASP A 305 -0.82 -25.27 26.58
CA ASP A 305 -1.01 -24.95 27.99
C ASP A 305 -0.04 -25.80 28.83
#